data_b66d2155bacdebc0d9140105d3f39f34
#
_entry.id   b66d2155bacdebc0d9140105d3f39f34
#
_cell.length_a   1.000
_cell.length_b   1.000
_cell.length_c   1.000
_cell.angle_alpha   90.00
_cell.angle_beta   90.00
_cell.angle_gamma   90.00
#
_symmetry.space_group_name_H-M   'P 1'
#
loop_
_entity.id
_entity.type
_entity.pdbx_description
1 polymer ?
#
loop_
_entity_poly.entity_id
_entity_poly.type
_entity_poly.pdbx_seq_one_letter_code
_entity_poly.pdbx_strand_id
1 'polypeptide(L)'
;VLASPVVSDPLRQLDICATSDGAAALIVASKSFAEKHLGSLEGVPSVRAVSTVTPRYPQHLPELPDIATDSTAVVPGPDRVFKDQILDAAYAEAGIGPEDVSLAEVYDLSTALELQWYEDLGLCGEGEAAKLLRKGATSPGGRIPVNSSGGLASFGEAVPAQAIAQVCEVTWQL
;
A
#
# COMPACT_ATOMS: atom_id res chain seq x y z
N VAL A 1 -12.92 -9.12 -16.83
CA VAL A 1 -13.12 -9.15 -15.36
C VAL A 1 -14.55 -9.56 -15.06
N LEU A 2 -15.56 -8.78 -15.46
CA LEU A 2 -16.98 -9.01 -15.10
C LEU A 2 -17.56 -10.38 -15.53
N ALA A 3 -16.95 -11.07 -16.47
CA ALA A 3 -17.34 -12.42 -16.88
C ALA A 3 -16.59 -13.54 -16.15
N SER A 4 -15.62 -13.22 -15.30
CA SER A 4 -14.89 -14.25 -14.54
C SER A 4 -15.73 -14.80 -13.40
N PRO A 5 -15.46 -16.04 -12.96
CA PRO A 5 -16.20 -16.68 -11.86
C PRO A 5 -16.16 -15.83 -10.58
N VAL A 6 -17.26 -15.85 -9.83
CA VAL A 6 -17.31 -15.30 -8.48
C VAL A 6 -16.55 -16.23 -7.55
N VAL A 7 -15.61 -15.66 -6.78
CA VAL A 7 -14.83 -16.40 -5.76
C VAL A 7 -15.41 -16.15 -4.37
N SER A 8 -15.67 -14.89 -4.05
CA SER A 8 -16.31 -14.46 -2.81
C SER A 8 -17.13 -13.22 -3.12
N ASP A 9 -18.45 -13.32 -3.13
CA ASP A 9 -19.33 -12.22 -3.55
C ASP A 9 -19.03 -10.92 -2.79
N PRO A 10 -18.83 -9.78 -3.49
CA PRO A 10 -18.94 -9.56 -4.94
C PRO A 10 -17.66 -9.83 -5.75
N LEU A 11 -16.56 -10.24 -5.12
CA LEU A 11 -15.25 -10.40 -5.76
C LEU A 11 -15.23 -11.59 -6.73
N ARG A 12 -14.68 -11.33 -7.90
CA ARG A 12 -14.47 -12.32 -8.96
C ARG A 12 -13.01 -12.72 -9.06
N GLN A 13 -12.75 -13.78 -9.78
CA GLN A 13 -11.39 -14.32 -9.93
C GLN A 13 -10.38 -13.28 -10.44
N LEU A 14 -10.78 -12.42 -11.36
CA LEU A 14 -9.90 -11.38 -11.92
C LEU A 14 -9.92 -10.06 -11.11
N ASP A 15 -10.62 -10.01 -9.98
CA ASP A 15 -10.51 -8.94 -8.99
C ASP A 15 -9.45 -9.26 -7.92
N ILE A 16 -8.87 -10.46 -7.97
CA ILE A 16 -7.90 -10.95 -7.01
C ILE A 16 -6.62 -11.31 -7.78
N CYS A 17 -5.48 -10.92 -7.27
CA CYS A 17 -4.22 -11.24 -7.91
C CYS A 17 -3.96 -12.77 -7.91
N ALA A 18 -3.20 -13.23 -8.90
CA ALA A 18 -2.73 -14.61 -8.94
C ALA A 18 -1.40 -14.74 -8.19
N THR A 19 -1.18 -15.87 -7.54
CA THR A 19 0.15 -16.22 -7.04
C THR A 19 1.11 -16.38 -8.22
N SER A 20 2.30 -15.82 -8.10
CA SER A 20 3.32 -15.85 -9.16
C SER A 20 4.72 -16.05 -8.57
N ASP A 21 5.64 -16.39 -9.43
CA ASP A 21 7.08 -16.37 -9.12
C ASP A 21 7.66 -15.03 -9.59
N GLY A 22 8.63 -14.51 -8.83
CA GLY A 22 9.27 -13.25 -9.17
C GLY A 22 10.51 -12.98 -8.36
N ALA A 23 11.30 -12.02 -8.83
CA ALA A 23 12.46 -11.51 -8.13
C ALA A 23 12.60 -10.01 -8.39
N ALA A 24 13.05 -9.28 -7.39
CA ALA A 24 13.40 -7.88 -7.51
C ALA A 24 14.61 -7.58 -6.64
N ALA A 25 15.40 -6.61 -7.03
CA ALA A 25 16.56 -6.17 -6.28
C ALA A 25 16.70 -4.65 -6.37
N LEU A 26 17.12 -4.04 -5.29
CA LEU A 26 17.48 -2.63 -5.24
C LEU A 26 18.78 -2.46 -4.42
N ILE A 27 19.47 -1.38 -4.67
CA ILE A 27 20.69 -1.02 -3.92
C ILE A 27 20.36 0.20 -3.05
N VAL A 28 20.52 0.04 -1.75
CA VAL A 28 20.40 1.13 -0.78
C VAL A 28 21.80 1.52 -0.31
N ALA A 29 22.12 2.79 -0.36
CA ALA A 29 23.41 3.31 0.03
C ALA A 29 23.29 4.56 0.92
N SER A 30 24.29 4.83 1.74
CA SER A 30 24.37 6.11 2.43
C SER A 30 24.60 7.24 1.43
N LYS A 31 24.11 8.45 1.79
CA LYS A 31 24.31 9.65 0.97
C LYS A 31 25.78 9.84 0.59
N SER A 32 26.69 9.74 1.55
CA SER A 32 28.14 9.93 1.32
C SER A 32 28.76 8.86 0.40
N PHE A 33 28.28 7.63 0.47
CA PHE A 33 28.71 6.57 -0.44
C PHE A 33 28.20 6.86 -1.85
N ALA A 34 26.93 7.22 -2.01
CA ALA A 34 26.33 7.53 -3.30
C ALA A 34 27.03 8.74 -3.96
N GLU A 35 27.25 9.84 -3.24
CA GLU A 35 27.99 11.01 -3.73
C GLU A 35 29.38 10.65 -4.25
N LYS A 36 30.11 9.81 -3.48
CA LYS A 36 31.45 9.38 -3.85
C LYS A 36 31.48 8.55 -5.13
N HIS A 37 30.48 7.71 -5.36
CA HIS A 37 30.48 6.75 -6.46
C HIS A 37 29.75 7.25 -7.72
N LEU A 38 28.72 8.11 -7.53
CA LEU A 38 27.94 8.65 -8.64
C LEU A 38 28.42 10.04 -9.08
N GLY A 39 29.16 10.75 -8.22
CA GLY A 39 29.64 12.12 -8.47
C GLY A 39 28.56 13.20 -8.30
N SER A 40 27.28 12.85 -8.46
CA SER A 40 26.11 13.73 -8.22
C SER A 40 24.97 12.89 -7.67
N LEU A 41 24.10 13.54 -6.89
CA LEU A 41 22.83 12.94 -6.43
C LEU A 41 21.61 13.53 -7.16
N GLU A 42 21.84 14.33 -8.20
CA GLU A 42 20.75 14.84 -9.02
C GLU A 42 19.97 13.68 -9.66
N GLY A 43 18.64 13.67 -9.48
CA GLY A 43 17.78 12.58 -9.96
C GLY A 43 17.91 11.26 -9.20
N VAL A 44 18.61 11.23 -8.06
CA VAL A 44 18.70 10.03 -7.22
C VAL A 44 17.62 10.09 -6.13
N PRO A 45 16.63 9.19 -6.16
CA PRO A 45 15.61 9.13 -5.11
C PRO A 45 16.21 8.84 -3.74
N SER A 46 15.59 9.37 -2.70
CA SER A 46 16.02 9.14 -1.32
C SER A 46 14.89 8.57 -0.47
N VAL A 47 15.20 7.59 0.36
CA VAL A 47 14.26 7.09 1.38
C VAL A 47 14.16 8.15 2.48
N ARG A 48 12.95 8.70 2.70
CA ARG A 48 12.68 9.75 3.68
C ARG A 48 12.13 9.19 4.99
N ALA A 49 11.40 8.08 4.92
CA ALA A 49 10.85 7.42 6.09
C ALA A 49 10.74 5.92 5.86
N VAL A 50 10.83 5.16 6.94
CA VAL A 50 10.50 3.73 6.97
C VAL A 50 9.76 3.46 8.27
N SER A 51 8.47 3.24 8.20
CA SER A 51 7.65 2.95 9.37
C SER A 51 7.31 1.47 9.45
N THR A 52 7.54 0.89 10.62
CA THR A 52 7.12 -0.48 10.94
C THR A 52 6.46 -0.47 12.31
N VAL A 53 5.23 -0.89 12.35
CA VAL A 53 4.45 -0.97 13.59
C VAL A 53 3.90 -2.37 13.73
N THR A 54 4.03 -2.93 14.93
CA THR A 54 3.40 -4.20 15.28
C THR A 54 2.16 -3.94 16.13
N PRO A 55 1.08 -4.69 15.91
CA PRO A 55 -0.09 -4.60 16.77
C PRO A 55 0.29 -4.87 18.23
N ARG A 56 -0.29 -4.11 19.13
CA ARG A 56 -0.15 -4.34 20.58
C ARG A 56 -1.34 -5.12 21.10
N TYR A 57 -1.14 -5.89 22.17
CA TYR A 57 -2.29 -6.52 22.83
C TYR A 57 -3.31 -5.44 23.26
N PRO A 58 -4.59 -5.58 22.97
CA PRO A 58 -5.29 -6.72 22.34
C PRO A 58 -5.40 -6.68 20.81
N GLN A 59 -4.83 -5.72 20.12
CA GLN A 59 -4.94 -5.52 18.65
C GLN A 59 -4.47 -6.71 17.80
N HIS A 60 -3.64 -7.59 18.37
CA HIS A 60 -3.15 -8.78 17.66
C HIS A 60 -4.15 -9.94 17.65
N LEU A 61 -5.27 -9.78 18.35
CA LEU A 61 -6.34 -10.76 18.29
C LEU A 61 -7.10 -10.55 16.98
N PRO A 62 -7.30 -11.60 16.17
CA PRO A 62 -8.15 -11.46 15.00
C PRO A 62 -9.56 -11.06 15.45
N GLU A 63 -10.11 -10.02 14.85
CA GLU A 63 -11.52 -9.68 14.99
C GLU A 63 -12.33 -10.76 14.28
N LEU A 64 -12.88 -11.69 15.03
CA LEU A 64 -13.80 -12.67 14.49
C LEU A 64 -15.18 -12.05 14.40
N PRO A 65 -15.96 -12.36 13.36
CA PRO A 65 -17.36 -11.96 13.31
C PRO A 65 -18.08 -12.42 14.59
N ASP A 66 -18.97 -11.61 15.10
CA ASP A 66 -19.76 -11.91 16.33
C ASP A 66 -20.44 -13.28 16.28
N ILE A 67 -20.83 -13.71 15.08
CA ILE A 67 -21.43 -15.03 14.83
C ILE A 67 -20.45 -16.19 14.99
N ALA A 68 -19.15 -15.94 15.03
CA ALA A 68 -18.12 -16.96 15.08
C ALA A 68 -17.55 -17.18 16.48
N THR A 69 -18.06 -16.47 17.49
CA THR A 69 -17.53 -16.56 18.84
C THR A 69 -18.63 -16.46 19.90
N ASP A 70 -18.61 -17.39 20.85
CA ASP A 70 -19.41 -17.34 22.08
C ASP A 70 -18.66 -16.60 23.21
N SER A 71 -17.52 -15.98 22.90
CA SER A 71 -16.73 -15.27 23.90
C SER A 71 -17.49 -14.08 24.46
N THR A 72 -17.64 -14.05 25.76
CA THR A 72 -18.17 -12.90 26.50
C THR A 72 -17.07 -11.93 26.93
N ALA A 73 -15.82 -12.20 26.58
CA ALA A 73 -14.71 -11.33 26.88
C ALA A 73 -14.77 -10.10 25.98
N VAL A 74 -15.13 -8.97 26.56
CA VAL A 74 -15.00 -7.68 25.89
C VAL A 74 -13.56 -7.23 26.05
N VAL A 75 -12.80 -7.31 24.95
CA VAL A 75 -11.46 -6.73 24.89
C VAL A 75 -11.63 -5.31 24.34
N PRO A 76 -11.29 -4.26 25.10
CA PRO A 76 -11.37 -2.91 24.59
C PRO A 76 -10.55 -2.77 23.32
N GLY A 77 -11.17 -2.29 22.26
CA GLY A 77 -10.44 -1.93 21.04
C GLY A 77 -9.49 -0.78 21.32
N PRO A 78 -8.44 -0.64 20.54
CA PRO A 78 -7.56 0.51 20.65
C PRO A 78 -8.28 1.78 20.20
N ASP A 79 -7.92 2.92 20.78
CA ASP A 79 -8.42 4.23 20.35
C ASP A 79 -8.07 4.55 18.89
N ARG A 80 -7.01 3.90 18.38
CA ARG A 80 -6.55 4.02 16.98
C ARG A 80 -6.09 2.67 16.46
N VAL A 81 -6.45 2.36 15.21
CA VAL A 81 -5.96 1.16 14.54
C VAL A 81 -4.45 1.28 14.24
N PHE A 82 -3.75 0.15 14.22
CA PHE A 82 -2.29 0.17 14.02
C PHE A 82 -1.88 0.71 12.64
N LYS A 83 -2.73 0.62 11.63
CA LYS A 83 -2.51 1.21 10.31
C LYS A 83 -2.32 2.74 10.38
N ASP A 84 -3.19 3.42 11.12
CA ASP A 84 -3.09 4.88 11.31
C ASP A 84 -1.75 5.23 11.97
N GLN A 85 -1.31 4.41 12.93
CA GLN A 85 -0.03 4.62 13.60
C GLN A 85 1.17 4.49 12.64
N ILE A 86 1.12 3.53 11.71
CA ILE A 86 2.16 3.35 10.68
C ILE A 86 2.23 4.58 9.79
N LEU A 87 1.10 5.04 9.28
CA LEU A 87 1.02 6.15 8.35
C LEU A 87 1.43 7.46 8.98
N ASP A 88 0.91 7.76 10.17
CA ASP A 88 1.29 8.97 10.90
C ASP A 88 2.78 8.99 11.20
N ALA A 89 3.37 7.87 11.61
CA ALA A 89 4.78 7.77 11.86
C ALA A 89 5.61 8.01 10.59
N ALA A 90 5.18 7.44 9.46
CA ALA A 90 5.87 7.61 8.17
C ALA A 90 5.77 9.06 7.68
N TYR A 91 4.58 9.66 7.71
CA TYR A 91 4.39 11.06 7.29
C TYR A 91 5.15 12.04 8.20
N ALA A 92 5.10 11.82 9.52
CA ALA A 92 5.84 12.65 10.47
C ALA A 92 7.36 12.55 10.28
N GLU A 93 7.90 11.34 10.05
CA GLU A 93 9.33 11.12 9.80
C GLU A 93 9.76 11.75 8.47
N ALA A 94 8.95 11.59 7.43
CA ALA A 94 9.22 12.17 6.12
C ALA A 94 9.06 13.69 6.09
N GLY A 95 8.28 14.27 7.01
CA GLY A 95 7.96 15.69 7.06
C GLY A 95 7.01 16.14 5.95
N ILE A 96 6.09 15.26 5.54
CA ILE A 96 5.08 15.52 4.50
C ILE A 96 3.69 15.10 4.99
N GLY A 97 2.65 15.46 4.23
CA GLY A 97 1.28 14.98 4.42
C GLY A 97 0.75 14.20 3.21
N PRO A 98 -0.46 13.64 3.31
CA PRO A 98 -1.09 12.94 2.18
C PRO A 98 -1.25 13.82 0.93
N GLU A 99 -1.37 15.13 1.11
CA GLU A 99 -1.49 16.12 0.03
C GLU A 99 -0.22 16.25 -0.82
N ASP A 100 0.93 15.90 -0.23
CA ASP A 100 2.25 15.97 -0.89
C ASP A 100 2.57 14.69 -1.69
N VAL A 101 1.76 13.64 -1.54
CA VAL A 101 1.97 12.39 -2.27
C VAL A 101 1.63 12.58 -3.75
N SER A 102 2.58 12.34 -4.62
CA SER A 102 2.44 12.50 -6.08
C SER A 102 2.19 11.19 -6.82
N LEU A 103 2.56 10.06 -6.26
CA LEU A 103 2.21 8.72 -6.74
C LEU A 103 2.30 7.71 -5.59
N ALA A 104 1.66 6.55 -5.73
CA ALA A 104 1.76 5.48 -4.75
C ALA A 104 1.78 4.11 -5.43
N GLU A 105 2.56 3.20 -4.85
CA GLU A 105 2.46 1.77 -5.11
C GLU A 105 1.93 1.11 -3.83
N VAL A 106 0.80 0.43 -3.93
CA VAL A 106 0.10 -0.18 -2.79
C VAL A 106 -0.07 -1.68 -2.99
N TYR A 107 -0.27 -2.40 -1.90
CA TYR A 107 -0.51 -3.84 -1.93
C TYR A 107 -1.98 -4.12 -2.31
N ASP A 108 -2.22 -4.30 -3.59
CA ASP A 108 -3.53 -4.54 -4.21
C ASP A 108 -3.80 -6.04 -4.42
N LEU A 109 -3.78 -6.83 -3.34
CA LEU A 109 -4.16 -8.25 -3.38
C LEU A 109 -5.52 -8.46 -4.05
N SER A 110 -6.41 -7.49 -3.88
CA SER A 110 -7.69 -7.40 -4.57
C SER A 110 -8.06 -5.97 -4.88
N THR A 111 -8.97 -5.78 -5.84
CA THR A 111 -9.50 -4.45 -6.18
C THR A 111 -10.15 -3.75 -4.99
N ALA A 112 -10.75 -4.50 -4.06
CA ALA A 112 -11.32 -3.95 -2.84
C ALA A 112 -10.24 -3.41 -1.90
N LEU A 113 -9.11 -4.13 -1.78
CA LEU A 113 -8.00 -3.70 -0.92
C LEU A 113 -7.31 -2.46 -1.48
N GLU A 114 -7.22 -2.32 -2.80
CA GLU A 114 -6.70 -1.09 -3.41
C GLU A 114 -7.55 0.13 -3.04
N LEU A 115 -8.88 0.02 -3.10
CA LEU A 115 -9.78 1.09 -2.67
C LEU A 115 -9.60 1.45 -1.19
N GLN A 116 -9.39 0.45 -0.33
CA GLN A 116 -9.12 0.68 1.08
C GLN A 116 -7.80 1.45 1.28
N TRP A 117 -6.76 1.15 0.51
CA TRP A 117 -5.50 1.88 0.58
C TRP A 117 -5.63 3.36 0.22
N TYR A 118 -6.57 3.75 -0.64
CA TYR A 118 -6.78 5.18 -0.93
C TYR A 118 -7.21 5.96 0.31
N GLU A 119 -8.07 5.35 1.13
CA GLU A 119 -8.53 5.92 2.39
C GLU A 119 -7.47 5.81 3.48
N ASP A 120 -6.87 4.63 3.65
CA ASP A 120 -5.82 4.38 4.63
C ASP A 120 -4.62 5.34 4.43
N LEU A 121 -4.20 5.63 3.19
CA LEU A 121 -3.15 6.60 2.89
C LEU A 121 -3.58 8.07 3.02
N GLY A 122 -4.84 8.34 3.28
CA GLY A 122 -5.38 9.69 3.34
C GLY A 122 -5.47 10.41 1.99
N LEU A 123 -5.45 9.66 0.88
CA LEU A 123 -5.62 10.24 -0.46
C LEU A 123 -7.04 10.77 -0.69
N CYS A 124 -7.98 10.30 0.09
CA CYS A 124 -9.37 10.76 0.17
C CYS A 124 -9.93 10.52 1.57
N GLY A 125 -11.12 11.06 1.86
CA GLY A 125 -11.83 10.79 3.10
C GLY A 125 -12.46 9.40 3.12
N GLU A 126 -12.87 8.96 4.32
CA GLU A 126 -13.56 7.70 4.53
C GLU A 126 -14.82 7.60 3.65
N GLY A 127 -15.00 6.45 2.97
CA GLY A 127 -16.10 6.20 2.04
C GLY A 127 -15.97 6.91 0.68
N GLU A 128 -14.87 7.62 0.41
CA GLU A 128 -14.68 8.39 -0.82
C GLU A 128 -13.81 7.71 -1.88
N ALA A 129 -13.21 6.55 -1.60
CA ALA A 129 -12.29 5.85 -2.50
C ALA A 129 -12.89 5.62 -3.90
N ALA A 130 -14.12 5.12 -3.96
CA ALA A 130 -14.82 4.90 -5.23
C ALA A 130 -15.07 6.19 -6.01
N LYS A 131 -15.27 7.32 -5.33
CA LYS A 131 -15.43 8.64 -5.97
C LYS A 131 -14.08 9.13 -6.52
N LEU A 132 -12.99 8.92 -5.78
CA LEU A 132 -11.64 9.27 -6.21
C LEU A 132 -11.28 8.50 -7.49
N LEU A 133 -11.51 7.18 -7.50
CA LEU A 133 -11.28 6.31 -8.65
C LEU A 133 -12.10 6.76 -9.88
N ARG A 134 -13.42 6.95 -9.72
CA ARG A 134 -14.30 7.35 -10.84
C ARG A 134 -13.92 8.70 -11.46
N LYS A 135 -13.26 9.57 -10.70
CA LYS A 135 -12.72 10.84 -11.24
C LYS A 135 -11.43 10.66 -12.04
N GLY A 136 -10.90 9.45 -12.10
CA GLY A 136 -9.63 9.16 -12.75
C GLY A 136 -8.41 9.75 -12.02
N ALA A 137 -8.57 10.14 -10.76
CA ALA A 137 -7.50 10.77 -10.00
C ALA A 137 -6.33 9.81 -9.73
N THR A 138 -6.60 8.52 -9.63
CA THR A 138 -5.62 7.45 -9.37
C THR A 138 -5.14 6.75 -10.64
N SER A 139 -5.69 7.11 -11.80
CA SER A 139 -5.24 6.57 -13.08
C SER A 139 -3.91 7.17 -13.51
N PRO A 140 -3.14 6.51 -14.40
CA PRO A 140 -1.96 7.10 -15.02
C PRO A 140 -2.27 8.49 -15.61
N GLY A 141 -1.49 9.49 -15.21
CA GLY A 141 -1.72 10.89 -15.57
C GLY A 141 -2.79 11.61 -14.73
N GLY A 142 -3.39 10.95 -13.76
CA GLY A 142 -4.25 11.58 -12.75
C GLY A 142 -3.44 12.37 -11.70
N ARG A 143 -4.14 12.94 -10.71
CA ARG A 143 -3.50 13.74 -9.65
C ARG A 143 -2.53 12.92 -8.79
N ILE A 144 -2.90 11.69 -8.47
CA ILE A 144 -2.12 10.73 -7.66
C ILE A 144 -2.24 9.36 -8.32
N PRO A 145 -1.46 9.04 -9.34
CA PRO A 145 -1.43 7.70 -9.89
C PRO A 145 -1.15 6.65 -8.80
N VAL A 146 -1.95 5.60 -8.79
CA VAL A 146 -1.74 4.48 -7.86
C VAL A 146 -1.47 3.22 -8.69
N ASN A 147 -0.49 2.45 -8.26
CA ASN A 147 -0.04 1.23 -8.94
C ASN A 147 0.28 1.45 -10.42
N SER A 148 1.17 2.41 -10.69
CA SER A 148 1.66 2.70 -12.05
C SER A 148 2.32 1.48 -12.69
N SER A 149 2.85 0.56 -11.90
CA SER A 149 3.35 -0.76 -12.31
C SER A 149 2.28 -1.66 -12.95
N GLY A 150 1.01 -1.37 -12.72
CA GLY A 150 -0.14 -2.23 -12.97
C GLY A 150 -0.55 -3.07 -11.76
N GLY A 151 0.21 -2.98 -10.66
CA GLY A 151 -0.06 -3.64 -9.39
C GLY A 151 0.02 -5.17 -9.45
N LEU A 152 -0.33 -5.81 -8.34
CA LEU A 152 -0.35 -7.27 -8.22
C LEU A 152 -1.37 -7.90 -9.18
N ALA A 153 -2.42 -7.17 -9.54
CA ALA A 153 -3.38 -7.63 -10.55
C ALA A 153 -2.73 -7.92 -11.90
N SER A 154 -1.62 -7.23 -12.25
CA SER A 154 -0.91 -7.39 -13.52
C SER A 154 0.23 -8.40 -13.43
N PHE A 155 1.08 -8.31 -12.40
CA PHE A 155 2.27 -9.16 -12.30
C PHE A 155 2.15 -10.29 -11.27
N GLY A 156 1.05 -10.35 -10.55
CA GLY A 156 0.79 -11.39 -9.54
C GLY A 156 1.49 -11.12 -8.22
N GLU A 157 1.24 -12.00 -7.27
CA GLU A 157 1.81 -11.94 -5.93
C GLU A 157 3.00 -12.91 -5.78
N ALA A 158 4.20 -12.35 -5.88
CA ALA A 158 5.47 -13.06 -5.63
C ALA A 158 6.06 -12.58 -4.31
N VAL A 159 5.46 -13.01 -3.19
CA VAL A 159 5.84 -12.58 -1.83
C VAL A 159 7.25 -13.06 -1.46
N PRO A 160 8.16 -12.19 -1.00
CA PRO A 160 8.08 -10.74 -0.79
C PRO A 160 8.64 -9.90 -1.96
N ALA A 161 8.95 -10.50 -3.09
CA ALA A 161 9.60 -9.83 -4.23
C ALA A 161 8.80 -8.63 -4.75
N GLN A 162 7.45 -8.72 -4.75
CA GLN A 162 6.61 -7.61 -5.20
C GLN A 162 6.80 -6.33 -4.38
N ALA A 163 7.04 -6.41 -3.07
CA ALA A 163 7.27 -5.22 -2.25
C ALA A 163 8.54 -4.47 -2.68
N ILE A 164 9.59 -5.21 -3.05
CA ILE A 164 10.81 -4.62 -3.60
C ILE A 164 10.57 -4.09 -5.01
N ALA A 165 9.77 -4.79 -5.83
CA ALA A 165 9.41 -4.35 -7.18
C ALA A 165 8.62 -3.03 -7.14
N GLN A 166 7.71 -2.84 -6.19
CA GLN A 166 6.99 -1.58 -5.99
C GLN A 166 7.96 -0.42 -5.66
N VAL A 167 8.98 -0.65 -4.83
CA VAL A 167 10.02 0.37 -4.57
C VAL A 167 10.83 0.66 -5.84
N CYS A 168 11.13 -0.36 -6.65
CA CYS A 168 11.79 -0.16 -7.94
C CYS A 168 10.93 0.70 -8.87
N GLU A 169 9.63 0.41 -8.97
CA GLU A 169 8.69 1.20 -9.80
C GLU A 169 8.67 2.66 -9.36
N VAL A 170 8.45 2.93 -8.07
CA VAL A 170 8.49 4.30 -7.54
C VAL A 170 9.82 4.99 -7.88
N THR A 171 10.94 4.25 -7.78
CA THR A 171 12.26 4.79 -8.11
C THR A 171 12.39 5.17 -9.59
N TRP A 172 11.77 4.43 -10.50
CA TRP A 172 11.80 4.72 -11.93
C TRP A 172 10.87 5.86 -12.33
N GLN A 173 9.80 6.10 -11.55
CA GLN A 173 8.84 7.18 -11.80
C GLN A 173 9.33 8.54 -11.26
N LEU A 174 10.26 8.57 -10.31
CA LEU A 174 10.88 9.77 -9.73
C LEU A 174 12.12 10.23 -10.51
#